data_83affd66b2b4bd96d8bd553643261788
#
_entry.id   83affd66b2b4bd96d8bd553643261788
#
_cell.length_a   1.000
_cell.length_b   1.000
_cell.length_c   1.000
_cell.angle_alpha   90.00
_cell.angle_beta   90.00
_cell.angle_gamma   90.00
#
_symmetry.space_group_name_H-M   'P 1'
#
loop_
_entity.id
_entity.type
_entity.pdbx_description
1 polymer ?
#
loop_
_entity_poly.entity_id
_entity_poly.type
_entity_poly.pdbx_seq_one_letter_code
_entity_poly.pdbx_strand_id
1 'polypeptide(L)'
;MSRIIAGHFQLQEEVDQARRELVDAGFRIERISAFVVNQPGQHDMTPIGGDNMQSAGAKETPSGVVEGASVGGLGGVAVGAATAVVTGPVGPIVGGLVGAHVGSLFSFSKMKDKGESEEGGENQAVPRPAGMLLAVAIDDDRGDGDENGEGRALEVLRKVGAHHLERAEGSIVERDWIDFDPLSMPALIR
;
A
#
# COMPACT_ATOMS: atom_id res chain seq x y z
N MET A 1 -13.12 -17.38 -12.23
CA MET A 1 -12.52 -16.05 -12.31
C MET A 1 -13.28 -15.27 -13.36
N SER A 2 -13.71 -14.08 -13.02
CA SER A 2 -14.44 -13.20 -13.94
C SER A 2 -13.49 -12.10 -14.41
N ARG A 3 -13.76 -11.53 -15.56
CA ARG A 3 -13.11 -10.28 -15.99
C ARG A 3 -13.61 -9.15 -15.09
N ILE A 4 -12.72 -8.31 -14.61
CA ILE A 4 -13.03 -7.19 -13.73
C ILE A 4 -12.60 -5.90 -14.40
N ILE A 5 -13.46 -4.89 -14.36
CA ILE A 5 -13.14 -3.52 -14.73
C ILE A 5 -13.16 -2.70 -13.46
N ALA A 6 -12.08 -1.97 -13.19
CA ALA A 6 -11.99 -1.13 -12.03
C ALA A 6 -11.59 0.30 -12.39
N GLY A 7 -11.99 1.25 -11.56
CA GLY A 7 -11.67 2.66 -11.70
C GLY A 7 -11.39 3.31 -10.36
N HIS A 8 -10.44 4.24 -10.35
CA HIS A 8 -10.09 5.03 -9.18
C HIS A 8 -10.93 6.30 -9.08
N PHE A 9 -11.27 6.66 -7.84
CA PHE A 9 -12.02 7.85 -7.48
C PHE A 9 -11.35 8.57 -6.31
N GLN A 10 -11.57 9.86 -6.19
CA GLN A 10 -11.07 10.65 -5.08
C GLN A 10 -12.12 10.85 -3.97
N LEU A 11 -13.40 10.85 -4.34
CA LEU A 11 -14.50 11.15 -3.44
C LEU A 11 -15.43 9.95 -3.27
N GLN A 12 -15.91 9.75 -2.03
CA GLN A 12 -16.89 8.71 -1.72
C GLN A 12 -18.19 8.88 -2.51
N GLU A 13 -18.60 10.14 -2.74
CA GLU A 13 -19.83 10.47 -3.46
C GLU A 13 -19.78 10.00 -4.92
N GLU A 14 -18.59 10.09 -5.53
CA GLU A 14 -18.37 9.59 -6.90
C GLU A 14 -18.49 8.07 -6.96
N VAL A 15 -17.93 7.37 -5.97
CA VAL A 15 -18.04 5.90 -5.84
C VAL A 15 -19.51 5.48 -5.67
N ASP A 16 -20.25 6.18 -4.81
CA ASP A 16 -21.66 5.88 -4.57
C ASP A 16 -22.53 6.17 -5.81
N GLN A 17 -22.17 7.20 -6.57
CA GLN A 17 -22.81 7.50 -7.84
C GLN A 17 -22.48 6.42 -8.87
N ALA A 18 -21.20 6.07 -9.03
CA ALA A 18 -20.78 5.03 -9.98
C ALA A 18 -21.45 3.68 -9.68
N ARG A 19 -21.56 3.33 -8.40
CA ARG A 19 -22.27 2.10 -7.99
C ARG A 19 -23.73 2.11 -8.41
N ARG A 20 -24.44 3.21 -8.19
CA ARG A 20 -25.85 3.33 -8.63
C ARG A 20 -25.98 3.22 -10.15
N GLU A 21 -25.15 3.96 -10.89
CA GLU A 21 -25.20 3.93 -12.36
C GLU A 21 -24.83 2.56 -12.95
N LEU A 22 -23.91 1.81 -12.30
CA LEU A 22 -23.62 0.43 -12.71
C LEU A 22 -24.81 -0.50 -12.47
N VAL A 23 -25.51 -0.35 -11.34
CA VAL A 23 -26.73 -1.13 -11.06
C VAL A 23 -27.83 -0.78 -12.08
N ASP A 24 -28.01 0.49 -12.40
CA ASP A 24 -28.98 0.96 -13.40
C ASP A 24 -28.62 0.47 -14.82
N ALA A 25 -27.32 0.31 -15.10
CA ALA A 25 -26.80 -0.31 -16.32
C ALA A 25 -26.94 -1.85 -16.35
N GLY A 26 -27.50 -2.46 -15.29
CA GLY A 26 -27.83 -3.87 -15.21
C GLY A 26 -26.76 -4.76 -14.57
N PHE A 27 -25.73 -4.20 -13.94
CA PHE A 27 -24.77 -4.97 -13.16
C PHE A 27 -25.37 -5.34 -11.81
N ARG A 28 -25.09 -6.56 -11.35
CA ARG A 28 -25.56 -7.04 -10.04
C ARG A 28 -24.75 -6.39 -8.94
N ILE A 29 -25.41 -5.89 -7.91
CA ILE A 29 -24.75 -5.20 -6.79
C ILE A 29 -23.75 -6.09 -6.05
N GLU A 30 -23.99 -7.39 -5.97
CA GLU A 30 -23.10 -8.37 -5.35
C GLU A 30 -21.79 -8.54 -6.11
N ARG A 31 -21.76 -8.09 -7.35
CA ARG A 31 -20.60 -8.15 -8.26
C ARG A 31 -19.87 -6.81 -8.38
N ILE A 32 -20.22 -5.84 -7.54
CA ILE A 32 -19.57 -4.54 -7.47
C ILE A 32 -18.89 -4.40 -6.12
N SER A 33 -17.57 -4.31 -6.14
CA SER A 33 -16.73 -4.09 -4.95
C SER A 33 -16.23 -2.65 -4.91
N ALA A 34 -16.22 -2.04 -3.73
CA ALA A 34 -15.63 -0.71 -3.54
C ALA A 34 -14.89 -0.67 -2.21
N PHE A 35 -13.64 -0.24 -2.24
CA PHE A 35 -12.75 -0.19 -1.09
C PHE A 35 -11.69 0.90 -1.25
N VAL A 36 -11.01 1.22 -0.16
CA VAL A 36 -9.89 2.17 -0.17
C VAL A 36 -8.60 1.42 -0.46
N VAL A 37 -7.82 1.90 -1.42
CA VAL A 37 -6.46 1.45 -1.66
C VAL A 37 -5.54 2.43 -0.95
N ASN A 38 -4.87 1.95 0.09
CA ASN A 38 -3.92 2.74 0.84
C ASN A 38 -2.50 2.56 0.31
N GLN A 39 -1.67 3.57 0.52
CA GLN A 39 -0.25 3.42 0.27
C GLN A 39 0.38 2.45 1.29
N PRO A 40 1.34 1.60 0.89
CA PRO A 40 2.05 0.74 1.80
C PRO A 40 2.67 1.54 2.95
N GLY A 41 2.54 1.03 4.16
CA GLY A 41 3.08 1.66 5.35
C GLY A 41 2.15 2.66 6.05
N GLN A 42 0.95 2.90 5.55
CA GLN A 42 -0.09 3.53 6.35
C GLN A 42 -0.66 2.49 7.32
N HIS A 43 -0.70 2.86 8.60
CA HIS A 43 -1.22 1.97 9.64
C HIS A 43 -2.73 1.81 9.52
N ASP A 44 -3.15 0.58 9.64
CA ASP A 44 -4.54 0.20 9.75
C ASP A 44 -5.25 0.90 10.89
N MET A 45 -6.12 1.83 10.55
CA MET A 45 -7.18 2.24 11.46
C MET A 45 -8.47 1.42 11.22
N THR A 46 -8.58 0.80 10.04
CA THR A 46 -9.67 -0.12 9.66
C THR A 46 -9.15 -1.10 8.61
N PRO A 47 -9.47 -2.40 8.70
CA PRO A 47 -9.03 -3.41 7.72
C PRO A 47 -9.75 -3.19 6.38
N ILE A 48 -9.14 -2.39 5.54
CA ILE A 48 -9.63 -2.11 4.17
C ILE A 48 -8.49 -2.45 3.23
N GLY A 49 -8.79 -3.12 2.14
CA GLY A 49 -7.82 -3.69 1.20
C GLY A 49 -6.51 -2.92 1.01
N GLY A 50 -5.42 -3.61 1.05
CA GLY A 50 -4.07 -3.05 0.92
C GLY A 50 -3.40 -2.60 2.23
N ASP A 51 -4.15 -2.51 3.33
CA ASP A 51 -3.66 -2.02 4.61
C ASP A 51 -2.69 -2.96 5.34
N ASN A 52 -2.67 -4.23 5.00
CA ASN A 52 -1.83 -5.23 5.65
C ASN A 52 -0.38 -5.22 5.19
N MET A 53 0.00 -4.30 4.31
CA MET A 53 1.34 -4.27 3.76
C MET A 53 2.14 -3.10 4.30
N GLN A 54 3.11 -3.42 5.15
CA GLN A 54 4.13 -2.45 5.55
C GLN A 54 4.94 -2.04 4.31
N SER A 55 5.26 -0.75 4.20
CA SER A 55 6.27 -0.30 3.24
C SER A 55 7.57 -1.06 3.47
N ALA A 56 8.34 -1.26 2.42
CA ALA A 56 9.58 -2.00 2.53
C ALA A 56 10.54 -1.37 3.55
N GLY A 57 10.63 -0.04 3.61
CA GLY A 57 11.40 0.66 4.64
C GLY A 57 10.85 0.42 6.06
N ALA A 58 9.53 0.27 6.23
CA ALA A 58 8.92 -0.02 7.52
C ALA A 58 9.21 -1.45 8.00
N LYS A 59 9.31 -2.43 7.09
CA LYS A 59 9.66 -3.82 7.45
C LYS A 59 11.05 -3.93 8.08
N GLU A 60 11.99 -3.09 7.67
CA GLU A 60 13.36 -3.10 8.16
C GLU A 60 13.57 -2.21 9.39
N THR A 61 12.57 -1.39 9.77
CA THR A 61 12.69 -0.47 10.90
C THR A 61 13.12 -1.16 12.20
N PRO A 62 12.54 -2.30 12.62
CA PRO A 62 12.96 -2.96 13.84
C PRO A 62 14.42 -3.42 13.80
N SER A 63 14.86 -4.02 12.71
CA SER A 63 16.25 -4.49 12.54
C SER A 63 17.22 -3.32 12.44
N GLY A 64 16.89 -2.29 11.70
CA GLY A 64 17.70 -1.09 11.55
C GLY A 64 17.89 -0.33 12.88
N VAL A 65 16.84 -0.22 13.69
CA VAL A 65 16.93 0.39 15.02
C VAL A 65 17.84 -0.42 15.94
N VAL A 66 17.70 -1.75 15.97
CA VAL A 66 18.53 -2.63 16.80
C VAL A 66 19.99 -2.57 16.34
N GLU A 67 20.26 -2.63 15.05
CA GLU A 67 21.61 -2.54 14.49
C GLU A 67 22.25 -1.19 14.79
N GLY A 68 21.56 -0.09 14.50
CA GLY A 68 22.05 1.27 14.75
C GLY A 68 22.29 1.54 16.23
N ALA A 69 21.38 1.10 17.10
CA ALA A 69 21.52 1.23 18.54
C ALA A 69 22.69 0.41 19.08
N SER A 70 22.91 -0.81 18.56
CA SER A 70 24.00 -1.68 18.99
C SER A 70 25.36 -1.12 18.60
N VAL A 71 25.54 -0.73 17.34
CA VAL A 71 26.80 -0.17 16.85
C VAL A 71 27.07 1.19 17.47
N GLY A 72 26.09 2.08 17.54
CA GLY A 72 26.23 3.39 18.17
C GLY A 72 26.42 3.31 19.66
N GLY A 73 25.73 2.39 20.34
CA GLY A 73 25.86 2.16 21.76
C GLY A 73 27.26 1.67 22.15
N LEU A 74 27.81 0.69 21.43
CA LEU A 74 29.18 0.19 21.68
C LEU A 74 30.22 1.27 21.41
N GLY A 75 30.08 2.05 20.33
CA GLY A 75 30.95 3.18 20.03
C GLY A 75 30.88 4.25 21.14
N GLY A 76 29.69 4.58 21.61
CA GLY A 76 29.46 5.54 22.68
C GLY A 76 30.03 5.08 24.01
N VAL A 77 29.92 3.79 24.36
CA VAL A 77 30.57 3.21 25.57
C VAL A 77 32.07 3.32 25.47
N ALA A 78 32.68 3.03 24.32
CA ALA A 78 34.11 3.12 24.12
C ALA A 78 34.62 4.56 24.31
N VAL A 79 33.95 5.56 23.74
CA VAL A 79 34.28 6.98 23.94
C VAL A 79 34.08 7.41 25.39
N GLY A 80 32.97 7.00 26.01
CA GLY A 80 32.67 7.28 27.40
C GLY A 80 33.70 6.64 28.37
N ALA A 81 34.20 5.43 28.04
CA ALA A 81 35.26 4.79 28.80
C ALA A 81 36.60 5.52 28.70
N ALA A 82 36.94 6.03 27.51
CA ALA A 82 38.16 6.84 27.32
C ALA A 82 38.12 8.15 28.13
N THR A 83 36.96 8.69 28.42
CA THR A 83 36.76 9.89 29.24
C THR A 83 36.48 9.59 30.71
N ALA A 84 36.44 8.32 31.13
CA ALA A 84 36.09 7.90 32.50
C ALA A 84 37.03 8.45 33.58
N VAL A 85 38.27 8.80 33.21
CA VAL A 85 39.25 9.44 34.16
C VAL A 85 38.70 10.78 34.68
N VAL A 86 37.90 11.49 33.85
CA VAL A 86 37.33 12.79 34.21
C VAL A 86 35.86 12.65 34.65
N THR A 87 35.10 11.75 34.03
CA THR A 87 33.66 11.60 34.24
C THR A 87 33.29 10.46 35.18
N GLY A 88 34.26 9.65 35.58
CA GLY A 88 34.04 8.47 36.43
C GLY A 88 33.19 7.41 35.70
N PRO A 89 32.51 6.52 36.46
CA PRO A 89 31.71 5.42 35.89
C PRO A 89 30.49 5.88 35.11
N VAL A 90 30.13 7.15 35.16
CA VAL A 90 28.99 7.74 34.45
C VAL A 90 29.29 7.91 32.96
N GLY A 91 30.58 8.12 32.61
CA GLY A 91 30.98 8.34 31.20
C GLY A 91 30.56 7.24 30.25
N PRO A 92 30.88 5.96 30.50
CA PRO A 92 30.47 4.86 29.64
C PRO A 92 28.95 4.69 29.53
N ILE A 93 28.20 4.95 30.60
CA ILE A 93 26.75 4.81 30.64
C ILE A 93 26.12 5.89 29.75
N VAL A 94 26.48 7.15 29.97
CA VAL A 94 25.94 8.27 29.18
C VAL A 94 26.39 8.16 27.71
N GLY A 95 27.69 7.82 27.51
CA GLY A 95 28.22 7.60 26.16
C GLY A 95 27.46 6.51 25.39
N GLY A 96 27.18 5.38 26.05
CA GLY A 96 26.42 4.29 25.49
C GLY A 96 24.98 4.68 25.11
N LEU A 97 24.29 5.40 25.98
CA LEU A 97 22.91 5.87 25.73
C LEU A 97 22.84 6.88 24.57
N VAL A 98 23.74 7.86 24.60
CA VAL A 98 23.80 8.87 23.50
C VAL A 98 24.22 8.21 22.20
N GLY A 99 25.22 7.33 22.23
CA GLY A 99 25.68 6.59 21.06
C GLY A 99 24.57 5.69 20.45
N ALA A 100 23.83 4.98 21.30
CA ALA A 100 22.71 4.17 20.84
C ALA A 100 21.62 5.03 20.19
N HIS A 101 21.29 6.18 20.77
CA HIS A 101 20.30 7.10 20.21
C HIS A 101 20.76 7.68 18.87
N VAL A 102 21.97 8.19 18.78
CA VAL A 102 22.54 8.73 17.54
C VAL A 102 22.71 7.63 16.50
N GLY A 103 23.16 6.44 16.90
CA GLY A 103 23.31 5.30 16.00
C GLY A 103 21.99 4.84 15.38
N SER A 104 20.92 4.79 16.18
CA SER A 104 19.58 4.47 15.64
C SER A 104 19.10 5.51 14.63
N LEU A 105 19.33 6.79 14.87
CA LEU A 105 18.98 7.85 13.90
C LEU A 105 19.81 7.75 12.62
N PHE A 106 21.07 7.36 12.70
CA PHE A 106 21.92 7.16 11.53
C PHE A 106 21.47 5.96 10.68
N SER A 107 20.92 4.94 11.31
CA SER A 107 20.34 3.79 10.62
C SER A 107 19.13 4.15 9.77
N PHE A 108 18.35 5.17 10.14
CA PHE A 108 17.21 5.64 9.33
C PHE A 108 17.62 6.20 7.96
N SER A 109 18.81 6.79 7.82
CA SER A 109 19.29 7.25 6.53
C SER A 109 19.55 6.08 5.56
N LYS A 110 20.09 4.96 6.07
CA LYS A 110 20.27 3.73 5.28
C LYS A 110 18.94 3.08 4.90
N MET A 111 17.92 3.19 5.77
CA MET A 111 16.57 2.69 5.44
C MET A 111 15.89 3.53 4.38
N LYS A 112 16.20 4.84 4.33
CA LYS A 112 15.71 5.70 3.26
C LYS A 112 16.24 5.25 1.90
N ASP A 113 17.50 4.92 1.80
CA ASP A 113 18.12 4.45 0.54
C ASP A 113 17.48 3.13 0.07
N LYS A 114 17.08 2.25 1.02
CA LYS A 114 16.34 1.02 0.71
C LYS A 114 14.86 1.26 0.43
N GLY A 115 14.30 2.38 0.91
CA GLY A 115 12.93 2.82 0.66
C GLY A 115 12.73 3.49 -0.69
N GLU A 116 13.80 3.86 -1.39
CA GLU A 116 13.73 4.41 -2.75
C GLU A 116 13.55 3.28 -3.75
N SER A 117 12.61 3.47 -4.69
CA SER A 117 12.32 2.50 -5.75
C SER A 117 13.52 2.37 -6.69
N GLU A 118 14.35 1.36 -6.49
CA GLU A 118 15.31 0.94 -7.50
C GLU A 118 14.67 -0.12 -8.41
N GLU A 119 14.91 -0.05 -9.70
CA GLU A 119 14.51 -1.10 -10.64
C GLU A 119 15.11 -2.43 -10.19
N GLY A 120 14.26 -3.34 -9.65
CA GLY A 120 14.69 -4.64 -9.13
C GLY A 120 15.01 -4.69 -7.63
N GLY A 121 14.83 -3.61 -6.86
CA GLY A 121 14.96 -3.58 -5.40
C GLY A 121 13.78 -4.23 -4.67
N GLU A 122 13.97 -4.53 -3.37
CA GLU A 122 12.91 -5.07 -2.50
C GLU A 122 11.75 -4.07 -2.29
N ASN A 123 11.96 -2.81 -2.67
CA ASN A 123 11.04 -1.68 -2.51
C ASN A 123 10.42 -1.29 -3.84
N GLN A 124 9.47 -2.06 -4.32
CA GLN A 124 8.68 -1.64 -5.47
C GLN A 124 7.68 -0.56 -5.05
N ALA A 125 7.67 0.55 -5.79
CA ALA A 125 6.59 1.53 -5.67
C ALA A 125 5.26 0.82 -5.96
N VAL A 126 4.25 1.09 -5.13
CA VAL A 126 2.91 0.58 -5.39
C VAL A 126 2.42 1.16 -6.70
N PRO A 127 2.06 0.32 -7.65
CA PRO A 127 1.70 0.78 -8.99
C PRO A 127 0.33 1.49 -9.04
N ARG A 128 -0.44 1.43 -7.95
CA ARG A 128 -1.75 2.08 -7.84
C ARG A 128 -1.70 3.31 -6.95
N PRO A 129 -2.32 4.43 -7.35
CA PRO A 129 -2.46 5.59 -6.48
C PRO A 129 -3.32 5.25 -5.26
N ALA A 130 -3.05 5.90 -4.13
CA ALA A 130 -3.95 5.86 -2.99
C ALA A 130 -5.28 6.52 -3.35
N GLY A 131 -6.38 5.99 -2.82
CA GLY A 131 -7.72 6.48 -3.09
C GLY A 131 -8.75 5.38 -3.04
N MET A 132 -9.91 5.64 -3.60
CA MET A 132 -11.00 4.67 -3.64
C MET A 132 -10.99 3.92 -4.96
N LEU A 133 -11.08 2.60 -4.90
CA LEU A 133 -11.20 1.73 -6.05
C LEU A 133 -12.62 1.17 -6.09
N LEU A 134 -13.29 1.31 -7.22
CA LEU A 134 -14.54 0.62 -7.51
C LEU A 134 -14.32 -0.36 -8.64
N ALA A 135 -14.65 -1.62 -8.40
CA ALA A 135 -14.48 -2.73 -9.32
C ALA A 135 -15.82 -3.40 -9.62
N VAL A 136 -16.03 -3.78 -10.86
CA VAL A 136 -17.21 -4.53 -11.30
C VAL A 136 -16.79 -5.77 -12.07
N ALA A 137 -17.31 -6.94 -11.67
CA ALA A 137 -17.11 -8.17 -12.39
C ALA A 137 -18.06 -8.26 -13.59
N ILE A 138 -17.49 -8.54 -14.74
CA ILE A 138 -18.20 -8.79 -15.98
C ILE A 138 -18.50 -10.30 -16.02
N ASP A 139 -19.78 -10.65 -15.81
CA ASP A 139 -20.22 -12.03 -15.83
C ASP A 139 -20.53 -12.50 -17.26
N ASP A 140 -19.93 -13.61 -17.64
CA ASP A 140 -20.33 -14.37 -18.83
C ASP A 140 -21.62 -15.19 -18.61
N ASP A 141 -22.22 -15.12 -17.39
CA ASP A 141 -23.30 -15.99 -16.92
C ASP A 141 -24.68 -15.74 -17.58
N ARG A 142 -24.82 -14.72 -18.40
CA ARG A 142 -26.09 -14.44 -19.09
C ARG A 142 -26.31 -15.25 -20.37
N GLY A 143 -25.34 -16.10 -20.76
CA GLY A 143 -25.52 -17.06 -21.86
C GLY A 143 -25.64 -16.47 -23.27
N ASP A 144 -25.66 -15.17 -23.40
CA ASP A 144 -25.67 -14.42 -24.69
C ASP A 144 -24.38 -13.62 -24.89
N GLY A 145 -23.27 -14.09 -24.25
CA GLY A 145 -21.93 -13.51 -24.44
C GLY A 145 -22.01 -11.99 -24.45
N ASP A 146 -22.17 -11.37 -23.28
CA ASP A 146 -22.22 -9.90 -23.22
C ASP A 146 -20.85 -9.32 -23.60
N GLU A 147 -20.53 -9.41 -24.90
CA GLU A 147 -19.36 -8.75 -25.49
C GLU A 147 -19.37 -7.24 -25.18
N ASN A 148 -20.51 -6.72 -24.74
CA ASN A 148 -20.74 -5.32 -24.47
C ASN A 148 -20.67 -4.96 -22.97
N GLY A 149 -20.58 -5.93 -22.04
CA GLY A 149 -20.54 -5.67 -20.59
C GLY A 149 -19.36 -4.82 -20.20
N GLU A 150 -18.18 -5.11 -20.75
CA GLU A 150 -16.98 -4.30 -20.54
C GLU A 150 -17.19 -2.87 -21.05
N GLY A 151 -17.72 -2.71 -22.26
CA GLY A 151 -18.00 -1.39 -22.84
C GLY A 151 -18.96 -0.56 -21.98
N ARG A 152 -20.04 -1.17 -21.49
CA ARG A 152 -20.99 -0.50 -20.59
C ARG A 152 -20.34 -0.11 -19.24
N ALA A 153 -19.56 -1.00 -18.64
CA ALA A 153 -18.85 -0.69 -17.40
C ALA A 153 -17.90 0.50 -17.59
N LEU A 154 -17.12 0.49 -18.67
CA LEU A 154 -16.21 1.58 -19.00
C LEU A 154 -16.94 2.90 -19.27
N GLU A 155 -18.07 2.86 -19.97
CA GLU A 155 -18.88 4.05 -20.23
C GLU A 155 -19.38 4.67 -18.93
N VAL A 156 -19.93 3.86 -18.01
CA VAL A 156 -20.43 4.32 -16.73
C VAL A 156 -19.28 4.91 -15.88
N LEU A 157 -18.18 4.18 -15.75
CA LEU A 157 -17.04 4.62 -14.91
C LEU A 157 -16.44 5.94 -15.44
N ARG A 158 -16.28 6.06 -16.78
CA ARG A 158 -15.80 7.31 -17.40
C ARG A 158 -16.76 8.48 -17.21
N LYS A 159 -18.05 8.24 -17.37
CA LYS A 159 -19.09 9.25 -17.19
C LYS A 159 -19.09 9.84 -15.78
N VAL A 160 -18.84 9.02 -14.76
CA VAL A 160 -18.79 9.45 -13.36
C VAL A 160 -17.41 10.04 -12.99
N GLY A 161 -16.42 9.99 -13.88
CA GLY A 161 -15.13 10.62 -13.66
C GLY A 161 -14.06 9.70 -13.07
N ALA A 162 -14.20 8.39 -13.23
CA ALA A 162 -13.16 7.45 -12.82
C ALA A 162 -11.81 7.75 -13.49
N HIS A 163 -10.77 7.75 -12.70
CA HIS A 163 -9.40 7.84 -13.16
C HIS A 163 -8.74 6.46 -13.15
N HIS A 164 -7.66 6.29 -13.91
CA HIS A 164 -6.86 5.06 -13.91
C HIS A 164 -7.71 3.79 -14.06
N LEU A 165 -8.52 3.75 -15.12
CA LEU A 165 -9.30 2.56 -15.43
C LEU A 165 -8.36 1.38 -15.68
N GLU A 166 -8.63 0.24 -15.05
CA GLU A 166 -7.83 -0.98 -15.20
C GLU A 166 -8.70 -2.20 -15.51
N ARG A 167 -8.10 -3.13 -16.22
CA ARG A 167 -8.65 -4.47 -16.46
C ARG A 167 -7.92 -5.46 -15.57
N ALA A 168 -8.66 -6.35 -14.91
CA ALA A 168 -8.12 -7.42 -14.11
C ALA A 168 -8.92 -8.71 -14.32
N GLU A 169 -8.39 -9.81 -13.82
CA GLU A 169 -9.11 -11.07 -13.64
C GLU A 169 -9.17 -11.38 -12.16
N GLY A 170 -10.33 -11.82 -11.68
CA GLY A 170 -10.48 -12.09 -10.27
C GLY A 170 -11.89 -12.54 -9.88
N SER A 171 -12.18 -12.51 -8.60
CA SER A 171 -13.42 -12.98 -8.02
C SER A 171 -14.01 -11.94 -7.07
N ILE A 172 -15.17 -11.38 -7.44
CA ILE A 172 -15.97 -10.54 -6.54
C ILE A 172 -17.10 -11.40 -5.99
N VAL A 173 -17.10 -11.58 -4.67
CA VAL A 173 -18.09 -12.37 -3.92
C VAL A 173 -18.69 -11.48 -2.85
N GLU A 174 -20.02 -11.40 -2.82
CA GLU A 174 -20.75 -10.61 -1.82
C GLU A 174 -20.22 -9.17 -1.66
N ARG A 175 -19.87 -8.53 -2.78
CA ARG A 175 -19.34 -7.16 -2.85
C ARG A 175 -17.88 -7.02 -2.39
N ASP A 176 -17.16 -8.11 -2.21
CA ASP A 176 -15.76 -8.12 -1.85
C ASP A 176 -14.90 -8.71 -2.98
N TRP A 177 -13.84 -8.02 -3.38
CA TRP A 177 -12.85 -8.52 -4.33
C TRP A 177 -11.80 -9.33 -3.56
N ILE A 178 -12.10 -10.61 -3.36
CA ILE A 178 -11.40 -11.51 -2.43
C ILE A 178 -9.94 -11.83 -2.81
N ASP A 179 -9.58 -11.73 -4.07
CA ASP A 179 -8.24 -12.04 -4.60
C ASP A 179 -7.52 -10.79 -5.12
N PHE A 180 -7.91 -9.60 -4.65
CA PHE A 180 -7.24 -8.35 -5.01
C PHE A 180 -5.80 -8.32 -4.46
N ASP A 181 -4.84 -8.10 -5.36
CA ASP A 181 -3.44 -7.87 -4.99
C ASP A 181 -3.06 -6.40 -5.24
N PRO A 182 -2.88 -5.60 -4.19
CA PRO A 182 -2.52 -4.19 -4.32
C PRO A 182 -1.16 -3.96 -4.96
N LEU A 183 -0.26 -4.96 -4.93
CA LEU A 183 1.08 -4.87 -5.51
C LEU A 183 1.15 -5.31 -6.97
N SER A 184 0.09 -5.95 -7.49
CA SER A 184 0.05 -6.34 -8.88
C SER A 184 0.05 -5.11 -9.79
N MET A 185 0.73 -5.21 -10.93
CA MET A 185 0.74 -4.13 -11.94
C MET A 185 -0.64 -4.00 -12.58
N PRO A 186 -1.28 -2.81 -12.55
CA PRO A 186 -2.58 -2.61 -13.18
C PRO A 186 -2.47 -2.65 -14.70
N ALA A 187 -3.36 -3.39 -15.37
CA ALA A 187 -3.50 -3.32 -16.81
C ALA A 187 -4.38 -2.12 -17.19
N LEU A 188 -3.77 -0.95 -17.32
CA LEU A 188 -4.49 0.30 -17.57
C LEU A 188 -5.16 0.31 -18.95
N ILE A 189 -6.40 0.79 -18.95
CA ILE A 189 -7.22 1.00 -20.15
C ILE A 189 -7.11 2.47 -20.57
N ARG A 190 -6.67 2.71 -21.79
CA ARG A 190 -6.53 4.05 -22.37
C ARG A 190 -7.84 4.58 -22.92
#